data_78381ef2dcace37147a5ae668d07b210
#
_entry.id   78381ef2dcace37147a5ae668d07b210
#
_cell.length_a   1.000
_cell.length_b   1.000
_cell.length_c   1.000
_cell.angle_alpha   90.00
_cell.angle_beta   90.00
_cell.angle_gamma   90.00
#
_symmetry.space_group_name_H-M   'P 1'
#
loop_
_entity.id
_entity.type
_entity.pdbx_description
1 polymer ?
#
loop_
_entity_poly.entity_id
_entity_poly.type
_entity_poly.pdbx_seq_one_letter_code
_entity_poly.pdbx_strand_id
1 'polypeptide(L)'
;MKKMLSPRTMLITAMLVFGTIGLFVRNIPVSSGELALYRAVLAALMLGLYFLVTKQKIGLKSIGRELPLLLLSGGAMGFNWILLFEAYKYTTVSVATLSYYFAPVIVTLLCPLLFREKMGLKQWICFAMSTLGIVLITGIEDLSGGSSHLKGILFGLGAAGFYATVILLNKFIRGVAGIHRTFLQFLAAIAVLIPYVLCTTGINLSNVDGLGWVNLLTVGLIHTGITYCLYFSALKELPGQEAAILSYIDPLTAVLISVFVLGETMTLVQIIGGVLILGFTLWNELGGEK
;
A
#
# COMPACT_ATOMS: atom_id res chain seq x y z
N MET A 1 22.36 5.81 -27.30
CA MET A 1 21.62 6.36 -26.16
C MET A 1 20.42 5.45 -25.88
N LYS A 2 20.43 4.67 -24.80
CA LYS A 2 19.21 3.97 -24.34
C LYS A 2 18.18 5.04 -23.98
N LYS A 3 17.01 5.07 -24.65
CA LYS A 3 15.88 5.89 -24.23
C LYS A 3 15.52 5.49 -22.79
N MET A 4 15.96 6.21 -21.81
CA MET A 4 15.46 6.06 -20.43
C MET A 4 13.97 6.41 -20.48
N LEU A 5 13.15 5.59 -19.80
CA LEU A 5 11.73 5.88 -19.65
C LEU A 5 11.57 7.26 -19.02
N SER A 6 10.58 8.04 -19.47
CA SER A 6 10.28 9.31 -18.82
C SER A 6 9.81 9.10 -17.38
N PRO A 7 10.02 10.05 -16.45
CA PRO A 7 9.55 9.93 -15.07
C PRO A 7 8.06 9.65 -14.97
N ARG A 8 7.25 10.27 -15.81
CA ARG A 8 5.80 9.98 -15.92
C ARG A 8 5.52 8.53 -16.31
N THR A 9 6.22 8.03 -17.33
CA THR A 9 6.07 6.63 -17.78
C THR A 9 6.49 5.66 -16.70
N MET A 10 7.58 5.94 -15.96
CA MET A 10 8.02 5.11 -14.83
C MET A 10 6.93 5.02 -13.76
N LEU A 11 6.33 6.17 -13.38
CA LEU A 11 5.29 6.21 -12.35
C LEU A 11 4.01 5.52 -12.82
N ILE A 12 3.53 5.80 -14.03
CA ILE A 12 2.35 5.15 -14.60
C ILE A 12 2.55 3.63 -14.63
N THR A 13 3.71 3.15 -15.10
CA THR A 13 4.02 1.72 -15.12
C THR A 13 4.02 1.13 -13.71
N ALA A 14 4.60 1.83 -12.74
CA ALA A 14 4.61 1.38 -11.35
C ALA A 14 3.19 1.26 -10.77
N MET A 15 2.33 2.24 -11.02
CA MET A 15 0.94 2.24 -10.55
C MET A 15 0.11 1.14 -11.22
N LEU A 16 0.25 0.95 -12.53
CA LEU A 16 -0.40 -0.15 -13.23
C LEU A 16 0.01 -1.51 -12.64
N VAL A 17 1.32 -1.72 -12.39
CA VAL A 17 1.81 -2.95 -11.79
C VAL A 17 1.27 -3.12 -10.37
N PHE A 18 1.30 -2.10 -9.51
CA PHE A 18 0.73 -2.19 -8.16
C PHE A 18 -0.74 -2.59 -8.19
N GLY A 19 -1.55 -2.00 -9.06
CA GLY A 19 -2.98 -2.31 -9.18
C GLY A 19 -3.29 -3.75 -9.57
N THR A 20 -2.33 -4.48 -10.15
CA THR A 20 -2.53 -5.90 -10.49
C THR A 20 -2.23 -6.86 -9.34
N ILE A 21 -1.70 -6.39 -8.19
CA ILE A 21 -1.20 -7.27 -7.12
C ILE A 21 -2.25 -8.23 -6.58
N GLY A 22 -3.51 -7.80 -6.49
CA GLY A 22 -4.63 -8.62 -6.00
C GLY A 22 -4.85 -9.89 -6.82
N LEU A 23 -4.59 -9.84 -8.14
CA LEU A 23 -4.69 -11.00 -9.03
C LEU A 23 -3.70 -12.11 -8.64
N PHE A 24 -2.47 -11.74 -8.29
CA PHE A 24 -1.40 -12.69 -7.95
C PHE A 24 -1.51 -13.21 -6.52
N VAL A 25 -1.81 -12.31 -5.58
CA VAL A 25 -1.87 -12.63 -4.14
C VAL A 25 -2.88 -13.73 -3.83
N ARG A 26 -4.04 -13.72 -4.48
CA ARG A 26 -5.10 -14.72 -4.26
C ARG A 26 -4.71 -16.15 -4.61
N ASN A 27 -3.73 -16.30 -5.50
CA ASN A 27 -3.27 -17.60 -6.02
C ASN A 27 -2.00 -18.10 -5.32
N ILE A 28 -1.66 -17.57 -4.14
CA ILE A 28 -0.51 -18.01 -3.35
C ILE A 28 -1.04 -18.72 -2.09
N PRO A 29 -0.88 -20.04 -1.96
CA PRO A 29 -1.48 -20.85 -0.89
C PRO A 29 -0.67 -20.77 0.42
N VAL A 30 -0.42 -19.55 0.91
CA VAL A 30 0.24 -19.30 2.21
C VAL A 30 -0.59 -18.33 3.05
N SER A 31 -0.26 -18.22 4.34
CA SER A 31 -0.90 -17.24 5.20
C SER A 31 -0.55 -15.80 4.78
N SER A 32 -1.40 -14.84 5.13
CA SER A 32 -1.15 -13.42 4.84
C SER A 32 0.13 -12.91 5.50
N GLY A 33 0.48 -13.45 6.69
CA GLY A 33 1.74 -13.17 7.38
C GLY A 33 2.96 -13.69 6.63
N GLU A 34 2.90 -14.94 6.16
CA GLU A 34 3.97 -15.52 5.35
C GLU A 34 4.16 -14.77 4.03
N LEU A 35 3.05 -14.44 3.35
CA LEU A 35 3.12 -13.68 2.10
C LEU A 35 3.77 -12.30 2.31
N ALA A 36 3.41 -11.60 3.39
CA ALA A 36 4.01 -10.33 3.76
C ALA A 36 5.52 -10.48 4.04
N LEU A 37 5.93 -11.54 4.75
CA LEU A 37 7.33 -11.84 5.03
C LEU A 37 8.11 -12.13 3.74
N TYR A 38 7.63 -13.06 2.92
CA TYR A 38 8.34 -13.47 1.70
C TYR A 38 8.46 -12.31 0.71
N ARG A 39 7.40 -11.50 0.56
CA ARG A 39 7.43 -10.28 -0.23
C ARG A 39 8.50 -9.31 0.26
N ALA A 40 8.58 -9.08 1.58
CA ALA A 40 9.56 -8.20 2.18
C ALA A 40 10.99 -8.70 1.95
N VAL A 41 11.24 -10.01 2.13
CA VAL A 41 12.56 -10.63 1.92
C VAL A 41 12.98 -10.51 0.45
N LEU A 42 12.12 -10.90 -0.49
CA LEU A 42 12.44 -10.82 -1.93
C LEU A 42 12.71 -9.37 -2.37
N ALA A 43 11.91 -8.42 -1.88
CA ALA A 43 12.11 -7.00 -2.18
C ALA A 43 13.40 -6.46 -1.54
N ALA A 44 13.71 -6.82 -0.29
CA ALA A 44 14.95 -6.41 0.36
C ALA A 44 16.18 -6.97 -0.37
N LEU A 45 16.14 -8.23 -0.81
CA LEU A 45 17.21 -8.83 -1.63
C LEU A 45 17.37 -8.09 -2.96
N MET A 46 16.26 -7.78 -3.64
CA MET A 46 16.29 -7.05 -4.91
C MET A 46 16.85 -5.63 -4.74
N LEU A 47 16.41 -4.88 -3.71
CA LEU A 47 16.93 -3.55 -3.42
C LEU A 47 18.38 -3.58 -2.95
N GLY A 48 18.77 -4.59 -2.16
CA GLY A 48 20.16 -4.81 -1.77
C GLY A 48 21.06 -5.03 -2.99
N LEU A 49 20.63 -5.88 -3.92
CA LEU A 49 21.34 -6.10 -5.19
C LEU A 49 21.40 -4.81 -6.03
N TYR A 50 20.30 -4.05 -6.09
CA TYR A 50 20.29 -2.76 -6.77
C TYR A 50 21.33 -1.80 -6.18
N PHE A 51 21.46 -1.71 -4.84
CA PHE A 51 22.47 -0.85 -4.21
C PHE A 51 23.89 -1.33 -4.46
N LEU A 52 24.15 -2.63 -4.47
CA LEU A 52 25.45 -3.19 -4.79
C LEU A 52 25.88 -2.84 -6.24
N VAL A 53 24.97 -3.04 -7.20
CA VAL A 53 25.23 -2.75 -8.63
C VAL A 53 25.40 -1.25 -8.87
N THR A 54 24.58 -0.41 -8.24
CA THR A 54 24.64 1.06 -8.41
C THR A 54 25.66 1.74 -7.49
N LYS A 55 26.36 0.95 -6.64
CA LYS A 55 27.35 1.44 -5.65
C LYS A 55 26.80 2.54 -4.74
N GLN A 56 25.50 2.52 -4.47
CA GLN A 56 24.89 3.49 -3.54
C GLN A 56 25.26 3.16 -2.10
N LYS A 57 25.61 4.20 -1.33
CA LYS A 57 25.96 4.04 0.09
C LYS A 57 24.84 4.60 0.96
N ILE A 58 24.45 3.85 1.98
CA ILE A 58 23.52 4.30 3.01
C ILE A 58 24.34 4.93 4.14
N GLY A 59 24.03 6.18 4.50
CA GLY A 59 24.72 6.87 5.57
C GLY A 59 24.40 6.30 6.94
N LEU A 60 25.27 5.43 7.48
CA LEU A 60 25.06 4.75 8.76
C LEU A 60 24.85 5.69 9.96
N LYS A 61 25.46 6.90 9.94
CA LYS A 61 25.32 7.90 11.02
C LYS A 61 23.91 8.49 11.12
N SER A 62 23.20 8.62 10.00
CA SER A 62 21.82 9.12 10.00
C SER A 62 20.81 8.06 10.46
N ILE A 63 21.14 6.78 10.26
CA ILE A 63 20.27 5.67 10.65
C ILE A 63 20.12 5.56 12.16
N GLY A 64 21.22 5.65 12.93
CA GLY A 64 21.20 5.43 14.37
C GLY A 64 20.22 6.33 15.12
N ARG A 65 20.08 7.60 14.70
CA ARG A 65 19.16 8.56 15.32
C ARG A 65 17.69 8.29 14.96
N GLU A 66 17.42 7.75 13.79
CA GLU A 66 16.09 7.51 13.26
C GLU A 66 15.65 6.05 13.36
N LEU A 67 16.52 5.19 13.88
CA LEU A 67 16.27 3.75 13.98
C LEU A 67 14.93 3.38 14.66
N PRO A 68 14.52 4.00 15.78
CA PRO A 68 13.23 3.68 16.39
C PRO A 68 12.05 3.99 15.47
N LEU A 69 12.09 5.10 14.76
CA LEU A 69 11.04 5.49 13.81
C LEU A 69 11.04 4.56 12.58
N LEU A 70 12.21 4.15 12.09
CA LEU A 70 12.34 3.20 11.00
C LEU A 70 11.79 1.83 11.39
N LEU A 71 12.09 1.33 12.60
CA LEU A 71 11.59 0.06 13.11
C LEU A 71 10.06 0.12 13.28
N LEU A 72 9.53 1.18 13.86
CA LEU A 72 8.08 1.36 14.04
C LEU A 72 7.36 1.46 12.69
N SER A 73 7.91 2.23 11.74
CA SER A 73 7.35 2.40 10.41
C SER A 73 7.43 1.10 9.60
N GLY A 74 8.53 0.36 9.67
CA GLY A 74 8.66 -0.94 9.01
C GLY A 74 7.75 -2.00 9.61
N GLY A 75 7.61 -2.03 10.94
CA GLY A 75 6.62 -2.90 11.61
C GLY A 75 5.19 -2.58 11.18
N ALA A 76 4.82 -1.29 11.17
CA ALA A 76 3.52 -0.84 10.67
C ALA A 76 3.30 -1.24 9.20
N MET A 77 4.33 -1.16 8.36
CA MET A 77 4.28 -1.61 6.95
C MET A 77 4.02 -3.12 6.86
N GLY A 78 4.66 -3.93 7.69
CA GLY A 78 4.45 -5.37 7.73
C GLY A 78 3.00 -5.72 8.11
N PHE A 79 2.45 -5.13 9.17
CA PHE A 79 1.05 -5.34 9.57
C PHE A 79 0.06 -4.78 8.54
N ASN A 80 0.36 -3.67 7.91
CA ASN A 80 -0.42 -3.15 6.78
C ASN A 80 -0.61 -4.23 5.70
N TRP A 81 0.47 -4.89 5.30
CA TRP A 81 0.40 -5.93 4.26
C TRP A 81 -0.38 -7.16 4.72
N ILE A 82 -0.18 -7.62 5.98
CA ILE A 82 -0.96 -8.74 6.53
C ILE A 82 -2.46 -8.44 6.40
N LEU A 83 -2.89 -7.27 6.87
CA LEU A 83 -4.30 -6.90 6.88
C LEU A 83 -4.86 -6.71 5.47
N LEU A 84 -4.10 -6.12 4.54
CA LEU A 84 -4.54 -5.97 3.16
C LEU A 84 -4.69 -7.32 2.46
N PHE A 85 -3.73 -8.23 2.65
CA PHE A 85 -3.81 -9.57 2.06
C PHE A 85 -4.91 -10.42 2.71
N GLU A 86 -5.15 -10.20 4.00
CA GLU A 86 -6.29 -10.83 4.67
C GLU A 86 -7.61 -10.28 4.12
N ALA A 87 -7.73 -8.97 3.86
CA ALA A 87 -8.93 -8.38 3.26
C ALA A 87 -9.31 -9.05 1.93
N TYR A 88 -8.33 -9.36 1.08
CA TYR A 88 -8.57 -10.04 -0.21
C TYR A 88 -9.14 -11.46 -0.09
N LYS A 89 -9.08 -12.09 1.08
CA LYS A 89 -9.68 -13.40 1.34
C LYS A 89 -11.16 -13.32 1.70
N TYR A 90 -11.60 -12.18 2.24
CA TYR A 90 -12.95 -12.01 2.77
C TYR A 90 -13.85 -11.16 1.89
N THR A 91 -13.29 -10.35 0.99
CA THR A 91 -14.05 -9.49 0.07
C THR A 91 -13.40 -9.43 -1.31
N THR A 92 -14.03 -8.71 -2.23
CA THR A 92 -13.49 -8.49 -3.58
C THR A 92 -12.23 -7.63 -3.56
N VAL A 93 -11.38 -7.79 -4.57
CA VAL A 93 -10.15 -6.96 -4.70
C VAL A 93 -10.52 -5.48 -4.82
N SER A 94 -11.61 -5.15 -5.54
CA SER A 94 -12.12 -3.78 -5.63
C SER A 94 -12.42 -3.20 -4.26
N VAL A 95 -13.26 -3.88 -3.48
CA VAL A 95 -13.74 -3.39 -2.18
C VAL A 95 -12.59 -3.31 -1.16
N ALA A 96 -11.73 -4.31 -1.10
CA ALA A 96 -10.56 -4.30 -0.22
C ALA A 96 -9.62 -3.13 -0.56
N THR A 97 -9.34 -2.91 -1.86
CA THR A 97 -8.48 -1.82 -2.32
C THR A 97 -9.09 -0.46 -2.06
N LEU A 98 -10.39 -0.26 -2.34
CA LEU A 98 -11.08 1.00 -2.05
C LEU A 98 -11.12 1.30 -0.55
N SER A 99 -11.32 0.29 0.30
CA SER A 99 -11.25 0.44 1.76
C SER A 99 -9.82 0.83 2.21
N TYR A 100 -8.80 0.25 1.63
CA TYR A 100 -7.41 0.59 1.88
C TYR A 100 -7.07 2.02 1.46
N TYR A 101 -7.64 2.51 0.36
CA TYR A 101 -7.46 3.89 -0.11
C TYR A 101 -8.18 4.95 0.75
N PHE A 102 -8.76 4.55 1.88
CA PHE A 102 -9.17 5.46 2.95
C PHE A 102 -7.98 6.01 3.76
N ALA A 103 -6.76 5.49 3.58
CA ALA A 103 -5.56 5.93 4.29
C ALA A 103 -5.27 7.44 4.21
N PRO A 104 -5.34 8.12 3.04
CA PRO A 104 -5.17 9.56 2.96
C PRO A 104 -6.20 10.35 3.78
N VAL A 105 -7.41 9.84 3.92
CA VAL A 105 -8.47 10.45 4.74
C VAL A 105 -8.07 10.38 6.22
N ILE A 106 -7.55 9.23 6.67
CA ILE A 106 -7.03 9.06 8.04
C ILE A 106 -5.85 10.02 8.28
N VAL A 107 -4.92 10.14 7.33
CA VAL A 107 -3.79 11.08 7.41
C VAL A 107 -4.31 12.52 7.57
N THR A 108 -5.28 12.94 6.75
CA THR A 108 -5.88 14.28 6.80
C THR A 108 -6.51 14.56 8.17
N LEU A 109 -7.18 13.58 8.77
CA LEU A 109 -7.78 13.71 10.10
C LEU A 109 -6.74 13.81 11.23
N LEU A 110 -5.62 13.08 11.10
CA LEU A 110 -4.58 13.02 12.13
C LEU A 110 -3.56 14.17 12.04
N CYS A 111 -3.36 14.77 10.86
CA CYS A 111 -2.42 15.89 10.68
C CYS A 111 -2.67 17.06 11.64
N PRO A 112 -3.91 17.54 11.87
CA PRO A 112 -4.18 18.61 12.84
C PRO A 112 -3.75 18.27 14.26
N LEU A 113 -3.94 17.02 14.68
CA LEU A 113 -3.58 16.56 16.02
C LEU A 113 -2.06 16.45 16.20
N LEU A 114 -1.34 15.96 15.17
CA LEU A 114 0.09 15.70 15.26
C LEU A 114 0.95 16.93 14.93
N PHE A 115 0.49 17.78 14.01
CA PHE A 115 1.25 18.94 13.52
C PHE A 115 0.64 20.28 13.92
N ARG A 116 -0.46 20.28 14.71
CA ARG A 116 -1.20 21.48 15.16
C ARG A 116 -1.69 22.33 13.98
N GLU A 117 -2.00 21.71 12.88
CA GLU A 117 -2.58 22.35 11.71
C GLU A 117 -4.10 22.52 11.91
N LYS A 118 -4.72 23.47 11.20
CA LYS A 118 -6.19 23.64 11.24
C LYS A 118 -6.80 22.97 10.01
N MET A 119 -7.83 22.16 10.21
CA MET A 119 -8.63 21.64 9.09
C MET A 119 -9.50 22.77 8.52
N GLY A 120 -9.33 23.01 7.23
CA GLY A 120 -10.23 23.88 6.47
C GLY A 120 -11.55 23.17 6.10
N LEU A 121 -12.53 23.97 5.65
CA LEU A 121 -13.83 23.45 5.21
C LEU A 121 -13.68 22.35 4.13
N LYS A 122 -12.76 22.53 3.20
CA LYS A 122 -12.48 21.56 2.14
C LYS A 122 -12.12 20.18 2.70
N GLN A 123 -11.22 20.14 3.70
CA GLN A 123 -10.78 18.90 4.33
C GLN A 123 -11.92 18.20 5.09
N TRP A 124 -12.78 18.98 5.75
CA TRP A 124 -13.99 18.45 6.40
C TRP A 124 -14.98 17.85 5.38
N ILE A 125 -15.20 18.50 4.25
CA ILE A 125 -16.05 17.97 3.17
C ILE A 125 -15.44 16.68 2.61
N CYS A 126 -14.13 16.67 2.32
CA CYS A 126 -13.44 15.47 1.82
C CYS A 126 -13.55 14.31 2.81
N PHE A 127 -13.35 14.57 4.11
CA PHE A 127 -13.52 13.57 5.16
C PHE A 127 -14.94 13.01 5.19
N ALA A 128 -15.95 13.87 5.23
CA ALA A 128 -17.35 13.45 5.29
C ALA A 128 -17.77 12.63 4.06
N MET A 129 -17.40 13.08 2.85
CA MET A 129 -17.78 12.42 1.61
C MET A 129 -17.03 11.09 1.41
N SER A 130 -15.75 11.02 1.78
CA SER A 130 -15.01 9.75 1.74
C SER A 130 -15.52 8.75 2.78
N THR A 131 -15.94 9.24 3.96
CA THR A 131 -16.58 8.38 4.98
C THR A 131 -17.94 7.86 4.49
N LEU A 132 -18.75 8.70 3.84
CA LEU A 132 -19.97 8.26 3.18
C LEU A 132 -19.66 7.19 2.12
N GLY A 133 -18.58 7.37 1.35
CA GLY A 133 -18.11 6.38 0.38
C GLY A 133 -17.83 5.02 1.00
N ILE A 134 -17.18 4.95 2.16
CA ILE A 134 -16.95 3.68 2.89
C ILE A 134 -18.29 3.05 3.31
N VAL A 135 -19.22 3.85 3.83
CA VAL A 135 -20.55 3.33 4.22
C VAL A 135 -21.29 2.73 3.02
N LEU A 136 -21.23 3.38 1.86
CA LEU A 136 -21.86 2.88 0.63
C LEU A 136 -21.18 1.59 0.12
N ILE A 137 -19.85 1.49 0.21
CA ILE A 137 -19.13 0.27 -0.18
C ILE A 137 -19.48 -0.90 0.74
N THR A 138 -19.62 -0.63 2.04
CA THR A 138 -19.96 -1.66 3.02
C THR A 138 -21.36 -2.24 2.75
N GLY A 139 -22.30 -1.42 2.28
CA GLY A 139 -23.70 -1.79 2.13
C GLY A 139 -24.46 -1.81 3.47
N ILE A 140 -25.73 -1.40 3.44
CA ILE A 140 -26.56 -1.31 4.67
C ILE A 140 -26.91 -2.72 5.19
N GLU A 141 -27.05 -3.69 4.29
CA GLU A 141 -27.39 -5.08 4.64
C GLU A 141 -26.25 -5.80 5.35
N ASP A 142 -24.99 -5.49 5.01
CA ASP A 142 -23.81 -6.06 5.64
C ASP A 142 -23.45 -5.43 7.00
N LEU A 143 -23.98 -4.25 7.32
CA LEU A 143 -23.81 -3.60 8.62
C LEU A 143 -24.52 -4.34 9.77
N SER A 144 -25.49 -5.21 9.46
CA SER A 144 -26.23 -5.98 10.47
C SER A 144 -25.43 -7.11 11.14
N GLY A 145 -24.16 -7.25 10.80
CA GLY A 145 -23.16 -8.01 11.53
C GLY A 145 -23.02 -9.48 11.14
N GLY A 146 -21.83 -9.88 10.78
CA GLY A 146 -21.43 -11.28 10.61
C GLY A 146 -21.10 -11.72 9.19
N SER A 147 -21.25 -10.85 8.18
CA SER A 147 -20.85 -11.21 6.82
C SER A 147 -19.32 -11.26 6.68
N SER A 148 -18.82 -12.22 5.90
CA SER A 148 -17.40 -12.28 5.53
C SER A 148 -16.96 -11.00 4.85
N HIS A 149 -17.84 -10.36 4.09
CA HIS A 149 -17.60 -9.11 3.38
C HIS A 149 -17.24 -7.95 4.33
N LEU A 150 -17.99 -7.76 5.42
CA LEU A 150 -17.68 -6.76 6.45
C LEU A 150 -16.29 -6.98 7.08
N LYS A 151 -15.92 -8.26 7.34
CA LYS A 151 -14.58 -8.58 7.85
C LYS A 151 -13.49 -8.11 6.88
N GLY A 152 -13.68 -8.33 5.56
CA GLY A 152 -12.75 -7.87 4.53
C GLY A 152 -12.59 -6.34 4.54
N ILE A 153 -13.69 -5.59 4.66
CA ILE A 153 -13.67 -4.13 4.74
C ILE A 153 -12.94 -3.66 6.01
N LEU A 154 -13.20 -4.28 7.15
CA LEU A 154 -12.52 -3.94 8.42
C LEU A 154 -11.02 -4.23 8.34
N PHE A 155 -10.60 -5.33 7.70
CA PHE A 155 -9.20 -5.59 7.42
C PHE A 155 -8.60 -4.54 6.47
N GLY A 156 -9.32 -4.13 5.43
CA GLY A 156 -8.91 -3.06 4.51
C GLY A 156 -8.73 -1.71 5.21
N LEU A 157 -9.68 -1.32 6.07
CA LEU A 157 -9.58 -0.11 6.89
C LEU A 157 -8.46 -0.19 7.92
N GLY A 158 -8.25 -1.35 8.55
CA GLY A 158 -7.11 -1.60 9.43
C GLY A 158 -5.78 -1.43 8.69
N ALA A 159 -5.68 -1.98 7.47
CA ALA A 159 -4.53 -1.78 6.60
C ALA A 159 -4.33 -0.29 6.26
N ALA A 160 -5.41 0.45 5.98
CA ALA A 160 -5.38 1.90 5.76
C ALA A 160 -4.83 2.65 6.99
N GLY A 161 -5.22 2.26 8.20
CA GLY A 161 -4.72 2.83 9.45
C GLY A 161 -3.21 2.64 9.63
N PHE A 162 -2.71 1.42 9.38
CA PHE A 162 -1.27 1.17 9.41
C PHE A 162 -0.52 1.91 8.29
N TYR A 163 -1.10 2.01 7.08
CA TYR A 163 -0.49 2.78 6.01
C TYR A 163 -0.45 4.28 6.32
N ALA A 164 -1.52 4.83 6.88
CA ALA A 164 -1.53 6.20 7.39
C ALA A 164 -0.43 6.42 8.46
N THR A 165 -0.22 5.44 9.35
CA THR A 165 0.87 5.46 10.33
C THR A 165 2.24 5.52 9.64
N VAL A 166 2.48 4.70 8.60
CA VAL A 166 3.72 4.75 7.81
C VAL A 166 3.92 6.12 7.18
N ILE A 167 2.87 6.69 6.57
CA ILE A 167 2.93 8.02 5.93
C ILE A 167 3.30 9.10 6.96
N LEU A 168 2.63 9.09 8.12
CA LEU A 168 2.86 10.07 9.19
C LEU A 168 4.26 9.94 9.79
N LEU A 169 4.71 8.72 10.10
CA LEU A 169 6.07 8.47 10.59
C LEU A 169 7.14 8.91 9.58
N ASN A 170 6.89 8.72 8.29
CA ASN A 170 7.79 9.15 7.23
C ASN A 170 8.01 10.67 7.18
N LYS A 171 7.07 11.49 7.71
CA LYS A 171 7.27 12.94 7.87
C LYS A 171 8.32 13.28 8.94
N PHE A 172 8.52 12.41 9.93
CA PHE A 172 9.52 12.59 10.98
C PHE A 172 10.88 12.01 10.61
N ILE A 173 10.96 11.04 9.69
CA ILE A 173 12.21 10.45 9.19
C ILE A 173 12.79 11.35 8.12
N ARG A 174 13.79 12.17 8.45
CA ARG A 174 14.37 13.19 7.57
C ARG A 174 15.78 12.85 7.06
N GLY A 175 16.56 12.09 7.82
CA GLY A 175 17.96 11.77 7.50
C GLY A 175 18.13 10.67 6.46
N VAL A 176 17.09 9.88 6.23
CA VAL A 176 17.06 8.80 5.23
C VAL A 176 15.82 8.95 4.36
N ALA A 177 15.98 9.10 3.06
CA ALA A 177 14.86 9.37 2.15
C ALA A 177 14.77 8.38 0.99
N GLY A 178 13.62 8.33 0.34
CA GLY A 178 13.37 7.58 -0.88
C GLY A 178 13.62 6.07 -0.71
N ILE A 179 14.28 5.48 -1.70
CA ILE A 179 14.52 4.04 -1.77
C ILE A 179 15.36 3.48 -0.60
N HIS A 180 16.29 4.29 -0.04
CA HIS A 180 17.08 3.87 1.13
C HIS A 180 16.20 3.69 2.37
N ARG A 181 15.27 4.62 2.63
CA ARG A 181 14.31 4.51 3.71
C ARG A 181 13.44 3.27 3.55
N THR A 182 12.92 3.03 2.35
CA THR A 182 12.07 1.86 2.07
C THR A 182 12.83 0.56 2.25
N PHE A 183 14.09 0.48 1.84
CA PHE A 183 14.92 -0.69 2.09
C PHE A 183 15.07 -0.98 3.59
N LEU A 184 15.35 0.05 4.39
CA LEU A 184 15.47 -0.10 5.85
C LEU A 184 14.12 -0.46 6.51
N GLN A 185 13.01 0.10 6.00
CA GLN A 185 11.67 -0.28 6.44
C GLN A 185 11.34 -1.73 6.09
N PHE A 186 11.80 -2.26 4.94
CA PHE A 186 11.66 -3.68 4.62
C PHE A 186 12.46 -4.56 5.58
N LEU A 187 13.70 -4.20 5.91
CA LEU A 187 14.48 -4.92 6.92
C LEU A 187 13.80 -4.89 8.29
N ALA A 188 13.25 -3.75 8.69
CA ALA A 188 12.48 -3.61 9.92
C ALA A 188 11.19 -4.44 9.89
N ALA A 189 10.46 -4.44 8.76
CA ALA A 189 9.29 -5.30 8.58
C ALA A 189 9.66 -6.78 8.71
N ILE A 190 10.76 -7.23 8.08
CA ILE A 190 11.25 -8.62 8.19
C ILE A 190 11.54 -8.97 9.64
N ALA A 191 12.22 -8.08 10.39
CA ALA A 191 12.55 -8.31 11.79
C ALA A 191 11.32 -8.50 12.69
N VAL A 192 10.18 -7.87 12.34
CA VAL A 192 8.90 -8.02 13.05
C VAL A 192 8.11 -9.21 12.51
N LEU A 193 8.11 -9.43 11.19
CA LEU A 193 7.33 -10.47 10.55
C LEU A 193 7.88 -11.88 10.80
N ILE A 194 9.21 -12.05 10.93
CA ILE A 194 9.81 -13.37 11.26
C ILE A 194 9.22 -13.92 12.57
N PRO A 195 9.36 -13.25 13.73
CA PRO A 195 8.81 -13.79 14.97
C PRO A 195 7.27 -13.92 14.89
N TYR A 196 6.57 -13.00 14.24
CA TYR A 196 5.12 -13.11 14.06
C TYR A 196 4.73 -14.39 13.32
N VAL A 197 5.36 -14.68 12.17
CA VAL A 197 5.06 -15.88 11.37
C VAL A 197 5.42 -17.15 12.13
N LEU A 198 6.59 -17.19 12.78
CA LEU A 198 7.01 -18.35 13.55
C LEU A 198 6.09 -18.65 14.74
N CYS A 199 5.54 -17.61 15.38
CA CYS A 199 4.63 -17.76 16.52
C CYS A 199 3.16 -18.02 16.12
N THR A 200 2.78 -17.80 14.86
CA THR A 200 1.39 -17.94 14.40
C THR A 200 1.18 -19.12 13.47
N THR A 201 1.63 -19.02 12.24
CA THR A 201 1.35 -20.00 11.17
C THR A 201 2.53 -20.89 10.83
N GLY A 202 3.75 -20.53 11.26
CA GLY A 202 4.98 -21.18 10.82
C GLY A 202 5.30 -20.88 9.35
N ILE A 203 6.30 -21.59 8.82
CA ILE A 203 6.76 -21.47 7.43
C ILE A 203 6.25 -22.67 6.64
N ASN A 204 5.37 -22.44 5.66
CA ASN A 204 4.68 -23.48 4.89
C ASN A 204 4.99 -23.44 3.38
N LEU A 205 6.25 -23.14 3.02
CA LEU A 205 6.69 -23.09 1.61
C LEU A 205 6.54 -24.42 0.86
N SER A 206 6.52 -25.54 1.59
CA SER A 206 6.30 -26.88 1.01
C SER A 206 4.91 -27.04 0.37
N ASN A 207 3.95 -26.22 0.78
CA ASN A 207 2.58 -26.25 0.25
C ASN A 207 2.40 -25.40 -1.01
N VAL A 208 3.43 -24.67 -1.41
CA VAL A 208 3.39 -23.78 -2.59
C VAL A 208 3.67 -24.61 -3.84
N ASP A 209 2.67 -24.73 -4.71
CA ASP A 209 2.79 -25.37 -6.01
C ASP A 209 3.55 -24.49 -7.02
N GLY A 210 3.76 -25.01 -8.24
CA GLY A 210 4.53 -24.29 -9.28
C GLY A 210 3.91 -22.92 -9.63
N LEU A 211 2.59 -22.81 -9.70
CA LEU A 211 1.90 -21.55 -9.98
C LEU A 211 2.01 -20.58 -8.80
N GLY A 212 1.87 -21.09 -7.59
CA GLY A 212 2.07 -20.31 -6.36
C GLY A 212 3.48 -19.71 -6.28
N TRP A 213 4.52 -20.48 -6.67
CA TRP A 213 5.89 -19.96 -6.75
C TRP A 213 6.05 -18.85 -7.79
N VAL A 214 5.48 -19.01 -8.99
CA VAL A 214 5.50 -17.96 -10.02
C VAL A 214 4.84 -16.69 -9.48
N ASN A 215 3.67 -16.80 -8.86
CA ASN A 215 2.96 -15.68 -8.28
C ASN A 215 3.73 -15.03 -7.13
N LEU A 216 4.31 -15.82 -6.22
CA LEU A 216 5.11 -15.32 -5.09
C LEU A 216 6.35 -14.54 -5.56
N LEU A 217 7.09 -15.09 -6.52
CA LEU A 217 8.25 -14.42 -7.10
C LEU A 217 7.83 -13.15 -7.86
N THR A 218 6.73 -13.18 -8.58
CA THR A 218 6.17 -12.01 -9.27
C THR A 218 5.80 -10.90 -8.26
N VAL A 219 5.12 -11.24 -7.18
CA VAL A 219 4.76 -10.27 -6.11
C VAL A 219 6.01 -9.70 -5.44
N GLY A 220 6.97 -10.54 -5.08
CA GLY A 220 8.18 -10.11 -4.38
C GLY A 220 9.16 -9.33 -5.26
N LEU A 221 9.50 -9.86 -6.42
CA LEU A 221 10.52 -9.26 -7.28
C LEU A 221 9.98 -8.17 -8.19
N ILE A 222 8.82 -8.39 -8.84
CA ILE A 222 8.26 -7.43 -9.79
C ILE A 222 7.45 -6.38 -9.06
N HIS A 223 6.33 -6.76 -8.38
CA HIS A 223 5.44 -5.79 -7.74
C HIS A 223 6.13 -5.01 -6.60
N THR A 224 7.09 -5.62 -5.92
CA THR A 224 7.75 -4.95 -4.80
C THR A 224 9.16 -4.49 -5.19
N GLY A 225 10.03 -5.35 -5.67
CA GLY A 225 11.42 -4.99 -5.97
C GLY A 225 11.56 -3.97 -7.10
N ILE A 226 11.24 -4.39 -8.34
CA ILE A 226 11.42 -3.56 -9.54
C ILE A 226 10.51 -2.33 -9.50
N THR A 227 9.24 -2.53 -9.13
CA THR A 227 8.24 -1.46 -9.14
C THR A 227 8.57 -0.35 -8.15
N TYR A 228 9.09 -0.66 -6.95
CA TYR A 228 9.57 0.37 -6.03
C TYR A 228 10.80 1.12 -6.58
N CYS A 229 11.70 0.45 -7.33
CA CYS A 229 12.79 1.15 -8.00
C CYS A 229 12.27 2.16 -9.04
N LEU A 230 11.28 1.79 -9.86
CA LEU A 230 10.65 2.70 -10.82
C LEU A 230 9.93 3.85 -10.11
N TYR A 231 9.13 3.53 -9.11
CA TYR A 231 8.36 4.49 -8.31
C TYR A 231 9.27 5.57 -7.70
N PHE A 232 10.30 5.17 -6.94
CA PHE A 232 11.18 6.14 -6.29
C PHE A 232 12.08 6.87 -7.27
N SER A 233 12.43 6.27 -8.41
CA SER A 233 13.16 6.98 -9.48
C SER A 233 12.28 8.09 -10.09
N ALA A 234 11.01 7.81 -10.34
CA ALA A 234 10.05 8.78 -10.84
C ALA A 234 9.79 9.92 -9.84
N LEU A 235 9.61 9.60 -8.56
CA LEU A 235 9.33 10.59 -7.52
C LEU A 235 10.46 11.61 -7.29
N LYS A 236 11.69 11.30 -7.69
CA LYS A 236 12.80 12.26 -7.60
C LYS A 236 12.67 13.42 -8.59
N GLU A 237 11.97 13.20 -9.70
CA GLU A 237 11.94 14.12 -10.83
C GLU A 237 10.55 14.73 -11.05
N LEU A 238 9.50 14.13 -10.50
CA LEU A 238 8.12 14.60 -10.65
C LEU A 238 7.73 15.56 -9.51
N PRO A 239 6.95 16.63 -9.82
CA PRO A 239 6.30 17.42 -8.81
C PRO A 239 5.36 16.55 -7.94
N GLY A 240 5.28 16.84 -6.63
CA GLY A 240 4.48 16.06 -5.68
C GLY A 240 3.02 15.94 -6.09
N GLN A 241 2.42 17.03 -6.55
CA GLN A 241 1.03 17.06 -7.00
C GLN A 241 0.79 16.14 -8.23
N GLU A 242 1.71 16.16 -9.20
CA GLU A 242 1.61 15.28 -10.37
C GLU A 242 1.77 13.81 -9.98
N ALA A 243 2.71 13.51 -9.07
CA ALA A 243 2.90 12.16 -8.55
C ALA A 243 1.67 11.66 -7.80
N ALA A 244 1.03 12.51 -6.99
CA ALA A 244 -0.21 12.19 -6.29
C ALA A 244 -1.34 11.85 -7.26
N ILE A 245 -1.59 12.68 -8.28
CA ILE A 245 -2.62 12.43 -9.30
C ILE A 245 -2.37 11.09 -10.01
N LEU A 246 -1.13 10.85 -10.47
CA LEU A 246 -0.79 9.61 -11.18
C LEU A 246 -0.90 8.37 -10.29
N SER A 247 -0.77 8.50 -8.97
CA SER A 247 -0.91 7.39 -8.03
C SER A 247 -2.34 6.83 -7.96
N TYR A 248 -3.36 7.58 -8.41
CA TYR A 248 -4.73 7.06 -8.49
C TYR A 248 -4.93 6.04 -9.62
N ILE A 249 -3.96 5.87 -10.52
CA ILE A 249 -3.97 4.78 -11.51
C ILE A 249 -3.96 3.40 -10.82
N ASP A 250 -3.28 3.26 -9.68
CA ASP A 250 -3.23 2.00 -8.92
C ASP A 250 -4.63 1.50 -8.49
N PRO A 251 -5.45 2.23 -7.71
CA PRO A 251 -6.77 1.74 -7.32
C PRO A 251 -7.73 1.61 -8.50
N LEU A 252 -7.62 2.46 -9.52
CA LEU A 252 -8.42 2.31 -10.73
C LEU A 252 -8.06 1.01 -11.46
N THR A 253 -6.76 0.69 -11.58
CA THR A 253 -6.31 -0.58 -12.17
C THR A 253 -6.79 -1.77 -11.35
N ALA A 254 -6.73 -1.71 -10.02
CA ALA A 254 -7.20 -2.78 -9.15
C ALA A 254 -8.71 -3.04 -9.33
N VAL A 255 -9.53 -1.99 -9.45
CA VAL A 255 -10.97 -2.12 -9.72
C VAL A 255 -11.21 -2.72 -11.11
N LEU A 256 -10.51 -2.25 -12.14
CA LEU A 256 -10.65 -2.80 -13.49
C LEU A 256 -10.25 -4.28 -13.56
N ILE A 257 -9.14 -4.66 -12.94
CA ILE A 257 -8.70 -6.06 -12.84
C ILE A 257 -9.73 -6.91 -12.09
N SER A 258 -10.24 -6.42 -10.98
CA SER A 258 -11.27 -7.08 -10.19
C SER A 258 -12.51 -7.40 -11.05
N VAL A 259 -13.04 -6.42 -11.74
CA VAL A 259 -14.28 -6.57 -12.52
C VAL A 259 -14.04 -7.37 -13.81
N PHE A 260 -13.04 -6.98 -14.61
CA PHE A 260 -12.88 -7.54 -15.97
C PHE A 260 -12.04 -8.82 -16.03
N VAL A 261 -11.11 -9.02 -15.10
CA VAL A 261 -10.23 -10.20 -15.09
C VAL A 261 -10.66 -11.24 -14.07
N LEU A 262 -11.01 -10.81 -12.85
CA LEU A 262 -11.47 -11.73 -11.79
C LEU A 262 -12.98 -12.01 -11.87
N GLY A 263 -13.74 -11.29 -12.70
CA GLY A 263 -15.19 -11.45 -12.83
C GLY A 263 -15.96 -11.05 -11.58
N GLU A 264 -15.37 -10.23 -10.70
CA GLU A 264 -16.02 -9.76 -9.48
C GLU A 264 -17.09 -8.72 -9.83
N THR A 265 -18.28 -8.86 -9.25
CA THR A 265 -19.37 -7.90 -9.47
C THR A 265 -19.31 -6.76 -8.47
N MET A 266 -19.57 -5.55 -8.93
CA MET A 266 -19.77 -4.38 -8.08
C MET A 266 -21.20 -3.87 -8.26
N THR A 267 -21.88 -3.59 -7.15
CA THR A 267 -23.16 -2.92 -7.19
C THR A 267 -23.01 -1.46 -7.57
N LEU A 268 -24.06 -0.83 -8.11
CA LEU A 268 -24.04 0.61 -8.42
C LEU A 268 -23.71 1.45 -7.18
N VAL A 269 -24.18 1.04 -6.00
CA VAL A 269 -23.93 1.72 -4.72
C VAL A 269 -22.43 1.66 -4.37
N GLN A 270 -21.80 0.49 -4.57
CA GLN A 270 -20.35 0.32 -4.36
C GLN A 270 -19.52 1.16 -5.34
N ILE A 271 -19.95 1.27 -6.59
CA ILE A 271 -19.29 2.14 -7.60
C ILE A 271 -19.37 3.60 -7.15
N ILE A 272 -20.55 4.09 -6.74
CA ILE A 272 -20.71 5.45 -6.22
C ILE A 272 -19.81 5.67 -5.00
N GLY A 273 -19.79 4.72 -4.04
CA GLY A 273 -18.91 4.77 -2.88
C GLY A 273 -17.43 4.88 -3.25
N GLY A 274 -16.97 4.08 -4.22
CA GLY A 274 -15.61 4.14 -4.74
C GLY A 274 -15.27 5.49 -5.37
N VAL A 275 -16.17 6.04 -6.17
CA VAL A 275 -16.02 7.38 -6.78
C VAL A 275 -15.94 8.47 -5.69
N LEU A 276 -16.72 8.38 -4.63
CA LEU A 276 -16.65 9.33 -3.53
C LEU A 276 -15.30 9.25 -2.81
N ILE A 277 -14.80 8.05 -2.49
CA ILE A 277 -13.50 7.90 -1.81
C ILE A 277 -12.38 8.46 -2.70
N LEU A 278 -12.24 7.95 -3.92
CA LEU A 278 -11.14 8.33 -4.80
C LEU A 278 -11.24 9.79 -5.24
N GLY A 279 -12.43 10.25 -5.58
CA GLY A 279 -12.67 11.62 -6.06
C GLY A 279 -12.40 12.67 -4.97
N PHE A 280 -12.90 12.47 -3.76
CA PHE A 280 -12.71 13.45 -2.68
C PHE A 280 -11.31 13.37 -2.06
N THR A 281 -10.67 12.20 -2.00
CA THR A 281 -9.26 12.11 -1.62
C THR A 281 -8.36 12.82 -2.65
N LEU A 282 -8.59 12.59 -3.94
CA LEU A 282 -7.87 13.28 -5.00
C LEU A 282 -8.10 14.80 -4.92
N TRP A 283 -9.35 15.24 -4.74
CA TRP A 283 -9.64 16.66 -4.58
C TRP A 283 -8.95 17.28 -3.36
N ASN A 284 -8.84 16.55 -2.25
CA ASN A 284 -8.10 17.00 -1.08
C ASN A 284 -6.61 17.26 -1.40
N GLU A 285 -5.97 16.35 -2.14
CA GLU A 285 -4.56 16.47 -2.54
C GLU A 285 -4.32 17.61 -3.53
N LEU A 286 -5.25 17.85 -4.48
CA LEU A 286 -5.15 18.93 -5.48
C LEU A 286 -5.16 20.36 -4.91
N GLY A 287 -5.35 20.53 -3.62
CA GLY A 287 -5.42 21.86 -2.99
C GLY A 287 -4.40 22.05 -1.84
N GLY A 288 -3.45 21.14 -1.67
CA GLY A 288 -2.54 21.10 -0.54
C GLY A 288 -1.28 21.95 -0.63
N GLU A 289 -1.09 22.73 -1.70
CA GLU A 289 0.02 23.69 -1.80
C GLU A 289 -0.48 25.14 -1.56
N LYS A 290 -0.50 25.55 -0.28
CA LYS A 290 -0.38 26.96 0.13
C LYS A 290 0.52 27.03 1.35
#